data_7e32923dabe8347e96291c75a1ab8860
#
_entry.id   7e32923dabe8347e96291c75a1ab8860
#
_cell.length_a   1.000
_cell.length_b   1.000
_cell.length_c   1.000
_cell.angle_alpha   90.00
_cell.angle_beta   90.00
_cell.angle_gamma   90.00
#
_symmetry.space_group_name_H-M   'P 1'
#
loop_
_entity.id
_entity.type
_entity.pdbx_description
1 polymer ?
#
loop_
_entity_poly.entity_id
_entity_poly.type
_entity_poly.pdbx_seq_one_letter_code
_entity_poly.pdbx_strand_id
1 'polypeptide(L)'
;MAWRAGVLAPGLAVGWCLAVLLFAGLRLLGQHPGWHVDLVVLILLLMALSAWQLTHLALTLIGRRPAGWQSWQLVWRHKGAWLLVELGLTILALPLGLGGLSSRLLVRLPLPADFINYVGLNRRPVGITVAIIYIVVAGVCLLRGPWVFRRLAPQIRRPGSWRQMVVALLIGAGLMGVWWGLAEGIVTLNWWGDARLAAGLAKGLAAGSLLLIFLGFVVAVILAAITLVWSWCGQPAVSRPIPRRQGWWLVTLLVIAGGCVSAQALESTPQFAAMVAISHRGVDHGVGVQNTLGALRHVSQQRPDYVEMDLHETRDHQWVVLHDENLAVLAQRNATPHQLTLAQLERLTVHENGYHDHLVSWSTYLRTAERLHQPLLVEIKTTPQDSAGAVRRFAHQYGARLRRDGSAVHSLDYRVVAQLKQTAPQLQVGYITPFNWVAPASVPADFYSFQRISVSQQFILAAHQAGAPAWVWTPDSPAAMIRMWALGADGEITNELSRLQRVVRQRPGKNWWAVVQNFVFSCV
;
A
#
# COMPACT_ATOMS: atom_id res chain seq x y z
N MET A 1 30.22 -23.64 1.15
CA MET A 1 31.09 -23.56 2.34
C MET A 1 31.55 -22.15 2.73
N ALA A 2 31.20 -21.11 1.97
CA ALA A 2 31.57 -19.71 2.26
C ALA A 2 30.70 -18.99 3.33
N TRP A 3 29.72 -19.66 3.88
CA TRP A 3 28.67 -19.08 4.72
C TRP A 3 29.02 -18.96 6.23
N ARG A 4 30.17 -19.45 6.68
CA ARG A 4 30.41 -19.63 8.13
C ARG A 4 30.98 -18.45 8.90
N ALA A 5 31.31 -17.33 8.30
CA ALA A 5 32.17 -16.42 9.03
C ALA A 5 31.91 -14.93 9.00
N GLY A 6 31.39 -14.38 7.92
CA GLY A 6 31.30 -12.92 7.79
C GLY A 6 30.15 -12.27 8.58
N VAL A 7 29.14 -13.07 8.92
CA VAL A 7 27.83 -12.57 9.35
C VAL A 7 27.81 -12.04 10.78
N LEU A 8 28.72 -12.53 11.62
CA LEU A 8 28.58 -12.37 13.04
C LEU A 8 29.87 -11.88 13.74
N ALA A 9 30.69 -11.10 13.05
CA ALA A 9 31.70 -10.32 13.76
C ALA A 9 31.00 -9.47 14.85
N PRO A 10 31.55 -9.37 16.08
CA PRO A 10 30.89 -8.71 17.21
C PRO A 10 30.34 -7.32 16.89
N GLY A 11 31.06 -6.52 16.12
CA GLY A 11 30.64 -5.19 15.71
C GLY A 11 29.43 -5.21 14.75
N LEU A 12 29.36 -6.19 13.82
CA LEU A 12 28.22 -6.33 12.92
C LEU A 12 26.96 -6.78 13.67
N ALA A 13 27.10 -7.69 14.64
CA ALA A 13 25.98 -8.13 15.47
C ALA A 13 25.34 -6.96 16.23
N VAL A 14 26.16 -6.12 16.87
CA VAL A 14 25.67 -4.92 17.56
C VAL A 14 25.01 -3.96 16.57
N GLY A 15 25.62 -3.75 15.40
CA GLY A 15 25.06 -2.88 14.35
C GLY A 15 23.69 -3.37 13.85
N TRP A 16 23.53 -4.68 13.62
CA TRP A 16 22.23 -5.25 13.22
C TRP A 16 21.18 -5.13 14.32
N CYS A 17 21.55 -5.32 15.60
CA CYS A 17 20.65 -5.07 16.72
C CYS A 17 20.18 -3.62 16.76
N LEU A 18 21.11 -2.67 16.62
CA LEU A 18 20.77 -1.24 16.59
C LEU A 18 19.88 -0.89 15.40
N ALA A 19 20.13 -1.46 14.21
CA ALA A 19 19.28 -1.24 13.03
C ALA A 19 17.87 -1.77 13.27
N VAL A 20 17.72 -2.95 13.86
CA VAL A 20 16.41 -3.53 14.19
C VAL A 20 15.70 -2.72 15.28
N LEU A 21 16.41 -2.25 16.30
CA LEU A 21 15.84 -1.39 17.34
C LEU A 21 15.40 -0.02 16.78
N LEU A 22 16.21 0.57 15.90
CA LEU A 22 15.85 1.82 15.21
C LEU A 22 14.66 1.60 14.26
N PHE A 23 14.62 0.48 13.56
CA PHE A 23 13.49 0.12 12.72
C PHE A 23 12.21 -0.11 13.53
N ALA A 24 12.30 -0.83 14.65
CA ALA A 24 11.19 -0.98 15.59
C ALA A 24 10.77 0.37 16.17
N GLY A 25 11.73 1.23 16.54
CA GLY A 25 11.48 2.61 16.99
C GLY A 25 10.76 3.45 15.95
N LEU A 26 11.20 3.41 14.68
CA LEU A 26 10.51 4.07 13.56
C LEU A 26 9.06 3.58 13.40
N ARG A 27 8.86 2.28 13.61
CA ARG A 27 7.53 1.68 13.52
C ARG A 27 6.62 2.13 14.65
N LEU A 28 7.16 2.26 15.88
CA LEU A 28 6.45 2.75 17.07
C LEU A 28 6.16 4.27 16.98
N LEU A 29 7.17 5.07 16.70
CA LEU A 29 7.06 6.53 16.59
C LEU A 29 6.25 6.95 15.36
N GLY A 30 6.24 6.12 14.32
CA GLY A 30 5.44 6.31 13.12
C GLY A 30 3.93 6.43 13.39
N GLN A 31 3.44 6.09 14.57
CA GLN A 31 2.03 6.19 14.93
C GLN A 31 1.64 7.54 15.56
N HIS A 32 2.61 8.38 15.96
CA HIS A 32 2.32 9.66 16.62
C HIS A 32 2.35 10.84 15.63
N PRO A 33 1.28 11.64 15.51
CA PRO A 33 1.13 12.66 14.46
C PRO A 33 2.03 13.89 14.58
N GLY A 34 2.75 14.08 15.69
CA GLY A 34 3.53 15.30 15.95
C GLY A 34 5.06 15.22 15.74
N TRP A 35 5.61 14.06 15.35
CA TRP A 35 7.04 13.77 15.47
C TRP A 35 7.78 13.74 14.11
N HIS A 36 7.71 14.82 13.34
CA HIS A 36 8.38 14.90 12.03
C HIS A 36 9.92 14.99 12.13
N VAL A 37 10.43 15.75 13.09
CA VAL A 37 11.88 15.95 13.27
C VAL A 37 12.55 14.66 13.73
N ASP A 38 11.92 13.96 14.68
CA ASP A 38 12.48 12.71 15.22
C ASP A 38 12.49 11.60 14.18
N LEU A 39 11.51 11.58 13.27
CA LEU A 39 11.47 10.64 12.16
C LEU A 39 12.63 10.89 11.18
N VAL A 40 12.92 12.15 10.83
CA VAL A 40 14.05 12.50 9.97
C VAL A 40 15.37 12.13 10.64
N VAL A 41 15.52 12.42 11.93
CA VAL A 41 16.72 12.06 12.71
C VAL A 41 16.90 10.54 12.72
N LEU A 42 15.85 9.76 12.96
CA LEU A 42 15.91 8.29 12.95
C LEU A 42 16.28 7.71 11.58
N ILE A 43 15.79 8.31 10.49
CA ILE A 43 16.16 7.90 9.13
C ILE A 43 17.64 8.18 8.89
N LEU A 44 18.11 9.37 9.23
CA LEU A 44 19.52 9.73 9.09
C LEU A 44 20.42 8.82 9.92
N LEU A 45 20.01 8.46 11.14
CA LEU A 45 20.73 7.50 11.98
C LEU A 45 20.74 6.11 11.36
N LEU A 46 19.63 5.63 10.79
CA LEU A 46 19.58 4.37 10.06
C LEU A 46 20.51 4.37 8.85
N MET A 47 20.50 5.43 8.05
CA MET A 47 21.42 5.56 6.90
C MET A 47 22.88 5.57 7.34
N ALA A 48 23.22 6.33 8.38
CA ALA A 48 24.58 6.35 8.92
C ALA A 48 25.00 4.97 9.46
N LEU A 49 24.11 4.28 10.16
CA LEU A 49 24.35 2.95 10.70
C LEU A 49 24.47 1.90 9.59
N SER A 50 23.65 1.98 8.54
CA SER A 50 23.71 1.13 7.35
C SER A 50 25.07 1.29 6.64
N ALA A 51 25.51 2.53 6.38
CA ALA A 51 26.81 2.82 5.79
C ALA A 51 27.97 2.23 6.61
N TRP A 52 27.91 2.37 7.94
CA TRP A 52 28.89 1.78 8.84
C TRP A 52 28.88 0.26 8.79
N GLN A 53 27.69 -0.38 8.81
CA GLN A 53 27.55 -1.82 8.75
C GLN A 53 28.10 -2.41 7.44
N LEU A 54 27.72 -1.82 6.30
CA LEU A 54 28.18 -2.26 4.97
C LEU A 54 29.70 -2.11 4.85
N THR A 55 30.29 -1.01 5.37
CA THR A 55 31.76 -0.83 5.42
C THR A 55 32.41 -1.88 6.30
N HIS A 56 31.89 -2.10 7.50
CA HIS A 56 32.43 -3.07 8.45
C HIS A 56 32.34 -4.49 7.91
N LEU A 57 31.22 -4.84 7.28
CA LEU A 57 31.00 -6.12 6.59
C LEU A 57 32.00 -6.30 5.45
N ALA A 58 32.18 -5.30 4.59
CA ALA A 58 33.11 -5.37 3.46
C ALA A 58 34.56 -5.59 3.95
N LEU A 59 35.00 -4.86 4.97
CA LEU A 59 36.34 -5.03 5.56
C LEU A 59 36.52 -6.42 6.18
N THR A 60 35.48 -6.94 6.83
CA THR A 60 35.49 -8.29 7.41
C THR A 60 35.56 -9.37 6.35
N LEU A 61 34.81 -9.22 5.25
CA LEU A 61 34.80 -10.17 4.12
C LEU A 61 36.17 -10.29 3.43
N ILE A 62 36.95 -9.18 3.38
CA ILE A 62 38.32 -9.20 2.84
C ILE A 62 39.38 -9.63 3.87
N GLY A 63 38.97 -10.16 5.03
CA GLY A 63 39.84 -10.74 6.04
C GLY A 63 40.44 -9.75 7.05
N ARG A 64 40.01 -8.48 7.06
CA ARG A 64 40.43 -7.48 8.08
C ARG A 64 39.62 -7.61 9.37
N ARG A 65 40.18 -7.09 10.46
CA ARG A 65 39.49 -6.92 11.74
C ARG A 65 39.39 -5.44 12.06
N PRO A 66 38.47 -4.68 11.42
CA PRO A 66 38.36 -3.27 11.72
C PRO A 66 37.81 -3.08 13.14
N ALA A 67 38.43 -2.19 13.94
CA ALA A 67 37.75 -1.65 15.08
C ALA A 67 36.53 -0.85 14.60
N GLY A 68 35.45 -0.80 15.37
CA GLY A 68 34.22 -0.12 14.96
C GLY A 68 34.43 1.34 14.53
N TRP A 69 35.31 2.07 15.24
CA TRP A 69 35.66 3.45 14.94
C TRP A 69 36.43 3.62 13.60
N GLN A 70 37.22 2.62 13.17
CA GLN A 70 37.92 2.65 11.88
C GLN A 70 36.93 2.59 10.71
N SER A 71 35.88 1.84 10.85
CA SER A 71 34.79 1.80 9.85
C SER A 71 34.08 3.15 9.77
N TRP A 72 33.83 3.83 10.90
CA TRP A 72 33.30 5.20 10.93
C TRP A 72 34.22 6.22 10.27
N GLN A 73 35.52 6.16 10.53
CA GLN A 73 36.47 7.04 9.86
C GLN A 73 36.46 6.87 8.34
N LEU A 74 36.34 5.65 7.85
CA LEU A 74 36.23 5.38 6.42
C LEU A 74 34.92 5.93 5.83
N VAL A 75 33.80 5.73 6.50
CA VAL A 75 32.51 6.30 6.09
C VAL A 75 32.60 7.82 6.01
N TRP A 76 33.18 8.46 7.03
CA TRP A 76 33.30 9.91 7.09
C TRP A 76 34.24 10.49 6.02
N ARG A 77 35.36 9.81 5.76
CA ARG A 77 36.30 10.18 4.68
C ARG A 77 35.65 10.13 3.30
N HIS A 78 34.71 9.20 3.08
CA HIS A 78 34.09 8.96 1.79
C HIS A 78 32.58 9.23 1.81
N LYS A 79 32.14 10.18 2.66
CA LYS A 79 30.72 10.47 2.90
C LYS A 79 29.89 10.69 1.63
N GLY A 80 30.43 11.36 0.61
CA GLY A 80 29.73 11.57 -0.67
C GLY A 80 29.51 10.26 -1.45
N ALA A 81 30.50 9.34 -1.46
CA ALA A 81 30.35 8.04 -2.08
C ALA A 81 29.35 7.17 -1.34
N TRP A 82 29.34 7.22 0.00
CA TRP A 82 28.38 6.52 0.83
C TRP A 82 26.97 7.05 0.66
N LEU A 83 26.80 8.37 0.57
CA LEU A 83 25.49 8.96 0.29
C LEU A 83 24.90 8.44 -1.02
N LEU A 84 25.73 8.29 -2.07
CA LEU A 84 25.30 7.72 -3.34
C LEU A 84 24.92 6.24 -3.23
N VAL A 85 25.66 5.44 -2.44
CA VAL A 85 25.34 4.03 -2.20
C VAL A 85 24.04 3.90 -1.43
N GLU A 86 23.86 4.67 -0.36
CA GLU A 86 22.64 4.65 0.45
C GLU A 86 21.42 5.11 -0.36
N LEU A 87 21.57 6.17 -1.15
CA LEU A 87 20.52 6.63 -2.05
C LEU A 87 20.16 5.53 -3.06
N GLY A 88 21.16 4.85 -3.64
CA GLY A 88 20.96 3.75 -4.56
C GLY A 88 20.29 2.55 -3.91
N LEU A 89 20.69 2.16 -2.70
CA LEU A 89 20.07 1.06 -1.95
C LEU A 89 18.64 1.42 -1.53
N THR A 90 18.40 2.67 -1.14
CA THR A 90 17.06 3.18 -0.82
C THR A 90 16.15 3.10 -2.06
N ILE A 91 16.63 3.53 -3.22
CA ILE A 91 15.88 3.44 -4.48
C ILE A 91 15.63 1.98 -4.86
N LEU A 92 16.63 1.09 -4.71
CA LEU A 92 16.46 -0.34 -4.95
C LEU A 92 15.44 -1.00 -4.01
N ALA A 93 15.35 -0.51 -2.77
CA ALA A 93 14.41 -1.00 -1.77
C ALA A 93 13.00 -0.38 -1.91
N LEU A 94 12.84 0.70 -2.69
CA LEU A 94 11.55 1.41 -2.85
C LEU A 94 10.38 0.48 -3.21
N PRO A 95 10.48 -0.46 -4.18
CA PRO A 95 9.38 -1.37 -4.49
C PRO A 95 9.02 -2.30 -3.34
N LEU A 96 10.01 -2.71 -2.55
CA LEU A 96 9.82 -3.54 -1.36
C LEU A 96 9.19 -2.73 -0.21
N GLY A 97 9.39 -1.40 -0.21
CA GLY A 97 8.89 -0.49 0.81
C GLY A 97 7.53 0.14 0.51
N LEU A 98 6.97 -0.03 -0.69
CA LEU A 98 5.68 0.59 -1.07
C LEU A 98 4.49 0.04 -0.25
N GLY A 99 4.56 -1.19 0.24
CA GLY A 99 3.59 -1.78 1.16
C GLY A 99 3.87 -1.55 2.65
N GLY A 100 5.08 -1.08 3.03
CA GLY A 100 5.56 -1.04 4.42
C GLY A 100 5.98 0.34 4.91
N LEU A 101 7.29 0.50 5.14
CA LEU A 101 7.86 1.68 5.81
C LEU A 101 7.71 2.98 5.01
N SER A 102 7.80 2.88 3.67
CA SER A 102 7.68 4.05 2.78
C SER A 102 6.28 4.65 2.79
N SER A 103 5.24 3.82 2.92
CA SER A 103 3.87 4.32 3.00
C SER A 103 3.64 5.16 4.28
N ARG A 104 4.28 4.78 5.40
CA ARG A 104 4.20 5.53 6.66
C ARG A 104 4.87 6.90 6.59
N LEU A 105 5.94 7.01 5.82
CA LEU A 105 6.65 8.25 5.58
C LEU A 105 5.90 9.14 4.59
N LEU A 106 5.36 8.54 3.53
CA LEU A 106 4.62 9.25 2.47
C LEU A 106 3.31 9.86 2.98
N VAL A 107 2.58 9.16 3.88
CA VAL A 107 1.37 9.71 4.54
C VAL A 107 1.63 11.04 5.24
N ARG A 108 2.88 11.29 5.66
CA ARG A 108 3.26 12.47 6.44
C ARG A 108 3.92 13.57 5.62
N LEU A 109 4.26 13.30 4.36
CA LEU A 109 4.75 14.33 3.47
C LEU A 109 3.56 15.12 2.94
N PRO A 110 3.42 16.42 3.26
CA PRO A 110 2.39 17.26 2.70
C PRO A 110 2.74 17.53 1.23
N LEU A 111 2.34 16.61 0.35
CA LEU A 111 2.49 16.82 -1.09
C LEU A 111 1.43 17.82 -1.56
N PRO A 112 1.76 18.75 -2.48
CA PRO A 112 0.78 19.67 -3.04
C PRO A 112 -0.37 18.90 -3.70
N ALA A 113 -1.61 19.32 -3.41
CA ALA A 113 -2.81 18.66 -3.92
C ALA A 113 -2.83 18.57 -5.46
N ASP A 114 -2.35 19.60 -6.16
CA ASP A 114 -2.23 19.61 -7.61
C ASP A 114 -1.27 18.55 -8.15
N PHE A 115 -0.15 18.33 -7.46
CA PHE A 115 0.79 17.26 -7.83
C PHE A 115 0.15 15.88 -7.70
N ILE A 116 -0.57 15.65 -6.61
CA ILE A 116 -1.26 14.38 -6.35
C ILE A 116 -2.36 14.16 -7.38
N ASN A 117 -3.13 15.20 -7.66
CA ASN A 117 -4.17 15.19 -8.69
C ASN A 117 -3.59 14.83 -10.06
N TYR A 118 -2.48 15.49 -10.45
CA TYR A 118 -1.78 15.16 -11.69
C TYR A 118 -1.34 13.69 -11.76
N VAL A 119 -0.73 13.18 -10.69
CA VAL A 119 -0.30 11.77 -10.61
C VAL A 119 -1.49 10.81 -10.68
N GLY A 120 -2.58 11.12 -9.99
CA GLY A 120 -3.81 10.31 -9.99
C GLY A 120 -4.45 10.21 -11.37
N LEU A 121 -4.61 11.34 -12.05
CA LEU A 121 -5.20 11.43 -13.38
C LEU A 121 -4.28 10.85 -14.47
N ASN A 122 -2.96 10.95 -14.31
CA ASN A 122 -1.96 10.47 -15.25
C ASN A 122 -1.23 9.20 -14.77
N ARG A 123 -1.89 8.36 -13.97
CA ARG A 123 -1.28 7.20 -13.29
C ARG A 123 -0.51 6.24 -14.20
N ARG A 124 -0.99 5.99 -15.43
CA ARG A 124 -0.31 5.11 -16.39
C ARG A 124 1.01 5.71 -16.91
N PRO A 125 1.03 6.90 -17.54
CA PRO A 125 2.28 7.49 -18.01
C PRO A 125 3.25 7.81 -16.88
N VAL A 126 2.77 8.29 -15.73
CA VAL A 126 3.60 8.55 -14.54
C VAL A 126 4.21 7.24 -14.03
N GLY A 127 3.41 6.17 -13.92
CA GLY A 127 3.88 4.86 -13.47
C GLY A 127 4.96 4.29 -14.40
N ILE A 128 4.78 4.37 -15.72
CA ILE A 128 5.78 3.93 -16.71
C ILE A 128 7.07 4.77 -16.57
N THR A 129 6.96 6.09 -16.49
CA THR A 129 8.11 6.99 -16.33
C THR A 129 8.89 6.69 -15.06
N VAL A 130 8.18 6.53 -13.92
CA VAL A 130 8.81 6.17 -12.65
C VAL A 130 9.49 4.80 -12.74
N ALA A 131 8.86 3.80 -13.39
CA ALA A 131 9.45 2.49 -13.59
C ALA A 131 10.74 2.55 -14.44
N ILE A 132 10.74 3.33 -15.53
CA ILE A 132 11.93 3.52 -16.38
C ILE A 132 13.04 4.20 -15.57
N ILE A 133 12.74 5.29 -14.87
CA ILE A 133 13.72 5.99 -14.02
C ILE A 133 14.26 5.03 -12.96
N TYR A 134 13.40 4.23 -12.32
CA TYR A 134 13.81 3.23 -11.34
C TYR A 134 14.78 2.22 -11.93
N ILE A 135 14.46 1.64 -13.09
CA ILE A 135 15.32 0.65 -13.76
C ILE A 135 16.69 1.26 -14.11
N VAL A 136 16.71 2.49 -14.64
CA VAL A 136 17.96 3.18 -15.00
C VAL A 136 18.80 3.46 -13.75
N VAL A 137 18.21 4.03 -12.72
CA VAL A 137 18.92 4.36 -11.46
C VAL A 137 19.40 3.08 -10.77
N ALA A 138 18.55 2.06 -10.67
CA ALA A 138 18.92 0.77 -10.12
C ALA A 138 20.09 0.14 -10.89
N GLY A 139 20.04 0.17 -12.22
CA GLY A 139 21.11 -0.30 -13.09
C GLY A 139 22.43 0.46 -12.86
N VAL A 140 22.37 1.78 -12.80
CA VAL A 140 23.55 2.62 -12.51
C VAL A 140 24.12 2.30 -11.13
N CYS A 141 23.29 2.20 -10.09
CA CYS A 141 23.72 1.88 -8.73
C CYS A 141 24.39 0.51 -8.65
N LEU A 142 23.80 -0.50 -9.29
CA LEU A 142 24.37 -1.86 -9.36
C LEU A 142 25.71 -1.88 -10.08
N LEU A 143 25.81 -1.24 -11.24
CA LEU A 143 27.04 -1.20 -12.05
C LEU A 143 28.16 -0.39 -11.40
N ARG A 144 27.82 0.68 -10.68
CA ARG A 144 28.79 1.56 -10.01
C ARG A 144 29.16 1.10 -8.60
N GLY A 145 28.36 0.25 -7.97
CA GLY A 145 28.63 -0.28 -6.64
C GLY A 145 30.04 -0.83 -6.45
N PRO A 146 30.55 -1.73 -7.32
CA PRO A 146 31.92 -2.25 -7.22
C PRO A 146 33.00 -1.16 -7.29
N TRP A 147 32.78 -0.10 -8.07
CA TRP A 147 33.71 1.02 -8.19
C TRP A 147 33.75 1.88 -6.92
N VAL A 148 32.60 2.15 -6.33
CA VAL A 148 32.50 2.87 -5.05
C VAL A 148 33.19 2.07 -3.94
N PHE A 149 32.92 0.77 -3.86
CA PHE A 149 33.57 -0.11 -2.89
C PHE A 149 35.09 -0.20 -3.06
N ARG A 150 35.61 -0.14 -4.30
CA ARG A 150 37.04 -0.06 -4.55
C ARG A 150 37.67 1.22 -3.97
N ARG A 151 36.98 2.34 -4.03
CA ARG A 151 37.45 3.59 -3.40
C ARG A 151 37.43 3.52 -1.87
N LEU A 152 36.42 2.87 -1.30
CA LEU A 152 36.28 2.67 0.15
C LEU A 152 37.29 1.67 0.72
N ALA A 153 37.62 0.65 -0.06
CA ALA A 153 38.57 -0.41 0.30
C ALA A 153 39.56 -0.66 -0.85
N PRO A 154 40.61 0.18 -0.98
CA PRO A 154 41.59 0.06 -2.09
C PRO A 154 42.30 -1.30 -2.16
N GLN A 155 42.24 -2.08 -1.08
CA GLN A 155 42.80 -3.44 -1.01
C GLN A 155 41.96 -4.49 -1.77
N ILE A 156 40.77 -4.15 -2.23
CA ILE A 156 39.96 -4.99 -3.14
C ILE A 156 40.64 -4.96 -4.51
N ARG A 157 41.52 -5.94 -4.75
CA ARG A 157 42.32 -6.01 -6.00
C ARG A 157 41.45 -6.34 -7.21
N ARG A 158 40.39 -7.11 -7.06
CA ARG A 158 39.45 -7.48 -8.13
C ARG A 158 38.02 -7.20 -7.68
N PRO A 159 37.36 -6.16 -8.22
CA PRO A 159 35.95 -5.93 -7.94
C PRO A 159 35.13 -7.08 -8.52
N GLY A 160 33.96 -7.30 -7.93
CA GLY A 160 33.02 -8.31 -8.41
C GLY A 160 32.59 -8.05 -9.85
N SER A 161 32.32 -9.12 -10.56
CA SER A 161 31.81 -9.08 -11.94
C SER A 161 30.30 -8.84 -11.95
N TRP A 162 29.78 -8.35 -13.08
CA TRP A 162 28.33 -8.20 -13.28
C TRP A 162 27.58 -9.54 -13.09
N ARG A 163 28.19 -10.67 -13.45
CA ARG A 163 27.63 -12.01 -13.23
C ARG A 163 27.43 -12.31 -11.74
N GLN A 164 28.41 -11.96 -10.89
CA GLN A 164 28.29 -12.12 -9.45
C GLN A 164 27.18 -11.25 -8.86
N MET A 165 26.98 -10.04 -9.40
CA MET A 165 25.86 -9.18 -8.98
C MET A 165 24.50 -9.79 -9.36
N VAL A 166 24.38 -10.31 -10.59
CA VAL A 166 23.14 -10.98 -11.03
C VAL A 166 22.86 -12.20 -10.12
N VAL A 167 23.86 -13.02 -9.84
CA VAL A 167 23.72 -14.16 -8.91
C VAL A 167 23.31 -13.70 -7.51
N ALA A 168 23.90 -12.61 -6.99
CA ALA A 168 23.53 -12.08 -5.67
C ALA A 168 22.08 -11.57 -5.64
N LEU A 169 21.61 -10.92 -6.71
CA LEU A 169 20.22 -10.49 -6.84
C LEU A 169 19.26 -11.66 -6.91
N LEU A 170 19.60 -12.70 -7.69
CA LEU A 170 18.78 -13.92 -7.77
C LEU A 170 18.71 -14.65 -6.41
N ILE A 171 19.82 -14.73 -5.69
CA ILE A 171 19.85 -15.29 -4.34
C ILE A 171 18.98 -14.43 -3.39
N GLY A 172 19.12 -13.10 -3.44
CA GLY A 172 18.31 -12.19 -2.63
C GLY A 172 16.82 -12.33 -2.90
N ALA A 173 16.43 -12.35 -4.18
CA ALA A 173 15.05 -12.59 -4.60
C ALA A 173 14.54 -13.98 -4.16
N GLY A 174 15.38 -15.02 -4.28
CA GLY A 174 15.07 -16.37 -3.83
C GLY A 174 14.84 -16.43 -2.30
N LEU A 175 15.70 -15.76 -1.52
CA LEU A 175 15.54 -15.67 -0.07
C LEU A 175 14.23 -14.98 0.34
N MET A 176 13.89 -13.88 -0.33
CA MET A 176 12.61 -13.18 -0.11
C MET A 176 11.42 -14.04 -0.53
N GLY A 177 11.52 -14.77 -1.65
CA GLY A 177 10.50 -15.72 -2.10
C GLY A 177 10.27 -16.87 -1.11
N VAL A 178 11.33 -17.44 -0.57
CA VAL A 178 11.26 -18.47 0.47
C VAL A 178 10.62 -17.92 1.75
N TRP A 179 11.06 -16.74 2.19
CA TRP A 179 10.45 -16.08 3.34
C TRP A 179 8.95 -15.84 3.12
N TRP A 180 8.57 -15.32 1.94
CA TRP A 180 7.16 -15.08 1.61
C TRP A 180 6.34 -16.38 1.65
N GLY A 181 6.84 -17.45 1.03
CA GLY A 181 6.17 -18.75 1.03
C GLY A 181 5.98 -19.32 2.44
N LEU A 182 7.00 -19.19 3.31
CA LEU A 182 6.89 -19.59 4.72
C LEU A 182 5.89 -18.71 5.48
N ALA A 183 5.89 -17.40 5.23
CA ALA A 183 4.95 -16.47 5.86
C ALA A 183 3.49 -16.80 5.48
N GLU A 184 3.21 -17.09 4.20
CA GLU A 184 1.88 -17.53 3.75
C GLU A 184 1.46 -18.88 4.36
N GLY A 185 2.40 -19.82 4.53
CA GLY A 185 2.15 -21.06 5.27
C GLY A 185 1.76 -20.80 6.73
N ILE A 186 2.42 -19.85 7.39
CA ILE A 186 2.10 -19.43 8.76
C ILE A 186 0.73 -18.74 8.82
N VAL A 187 0.38 -17.91 7.84
CA VAL A 187 -0.96 -17.31 7.72
C VAL A 187 -2.03 -18.38 7.61
N THR A 188 -1.81 -19.39 6.77
CA THR A 188 -2.73 -20.53 6.63
C THR A 188 -2.90 -21.30 7.94
N LEU A 189 -1.82 -21.49 8.71
CA LEU A 189 -1.87 -22.10 10.03
C LEU A 189 -2.72 -21.27 11.02
N ASN A 190 -2.61 -19.95 10.99
CA ASN A 190 -3.43 -19.07 11.82
C ASN A 190 -4.91 -19.10 11.41
N TRP A 191 -5.20 -19.16 10.11
CA TRP A 191 -6.58 -19.35 9.63
C TRP A 191 -7.19 -20.66 10.14
N TRP A 192 -6.42 -21.75 10.13
CA TRP A 192 -6.83 -23.02 10.73
C TRP A 192 -7.00 -22.93 12.27
N GLY A 193 -6.10 -22.20 12.95
CA GLY A 193 -6.14 -21.98 14.39
C GLY A 193 -7.36 -21.15 14.81
N ASP A 194 -7.68 -20.07 14.10
CA ASP A 194 -8.87 -19.26 14.37
C ASP A 194 -10.18 -20.07 14.25
N ALA A 195 -10.21 -21.06 13.35
CA ALA A 195 -11.37 -21.91 13.15
C ALA A 195 -11.53 -23.03 14.21
N ARG A 196 -10.47 -23.42 14.92
CA ARG A 196 -10.44 -24.65 15.76
C ARG A 196 -9.95 -24.45 17.17
N LEU A 197 -9.20 -23.37 17.46
CA LEU A 197 -8.61 -23.13 18.79
C LEU A 197 -9.49 -22.19 19.62
N ALA A 198 -9.43 -22.33 20.92
CA ALA A 198 -9.98 -21.34 21.83
C ALA A 198 -9.30 -19.97 21.61
N ALA A 199 -10.02 -18.87 21.81
CA ALA A 199 -9.57 -17.53 21.47
C ALA A 199 -8.20 -17.14 22.06
N GLY A 200 -7.89 -17.58 23.27
CA GLY A 200 -6.58 -17.36 23.92
C GLY A 200 -5.44 -18.09 23.23
N LEU A 201 -5.69 -19.34 22.81
CA LEU A 201 -4.69 -20.15 22.08
C LEU A 201 -4.48 -19.61 20.67
N ALA A 202 -5.55 -19.21 19.97
CA ALA A 202 -5.46 -18.58 18.65
C ALA A 202 -4.65 -17.27 18.72
N LYS A 203 -4.87 -16.43 19.75
CA LYS A 203 -4.06 -15.23 20.00
C LYS A 203 -2.58 -15.57 20.27
N GLY A 204 -2.32 -16.60 21.07
CA GLY A 204 -0.96 -17.07 21.34
C GLY A 204 -0.26 -17.57 20.07
N LEU A 205 -0.96 -18.31 19.21
CA LEU A 205 -0.47 -18.76 17.92
C LEU A 205 -0.12 -17.55 17.03
N ALA A 206 -0.99 -16.54 16.97
CA ALA A 206 -0.74 -15.33 16.21
C ALA A 206 0.50 -14.57 16.72
N ALA A 207 0.66 -14.44 18.05
CA ALA A 207 1.83 -13.80 18.64
C ALA A 207 3.14 -14.49 18.24
N GLY A 208 3.19 -15.82 18.36
CA GLY A 208 4.34 -16.62 17.93
C GLY A 208 4.61 -16.51 16.43
N SER A 209 3.54 -16.50 15.63
CA SER A 209 3.61 -16.34 14.17
C SER A 209 4.20 -14.99 13.76
N LEU A 210 3.76 -13.90 14.36
CA LEU A 210 4.27 -12.54 14.11
C LEU A 210 5.77 -12.47 14.43
N LEU A 211 6.19 -13.04 15.55
CA LEU A 211 7.60 -13.11 15.94
C LEU A 211 8.42 -13.90 14.90
N LEU A 212 7.96 -15.08 14.50
CA LEU A 212 8.67 -15.92 13.52
C LEU A 212 8.77 -15.24 12.15
N ILE A 213 7.70 -14.61 11.67
CA ILE A 213 7.69 -13.85 10.41
C ILE A 213 8.69 -12.71 10.47
N PHE A 214 8.69 -11.93 11.57
CA PHE A 214 9.64 -10.84 11.76
C PHE A 214 11.10 -11.33 11.78
N LEU A 215 11.41 -12.36 12.55
CA LEU A 215 12.77 -12.92 12.61
C LEU A 215 13.20 -13.48 11.26
N GLY A 216 12.32 -14.19 10.57
CA GLY A 216 12.57 -14.71 9.23
C GLY A 216 12.85 -13.60 8.21
N PHE A 217 12.08 -12.49 8.26
CA PHE A 217 12.31 -11.30 7.42
C PHE A 217 13.69 -10.70 7.69
N VAL A 218 14.03 -10.45 8.94
CA VAL A 218 15.33 -9.90 9.33
C VAL A 218 16.47 -10.78 8.83
N VAL A 219 16.36 -12.10 8.99
CA VAL A 219 17.36 -13.06 8.48
C VAL A 219 17.48 -12.99 6.96
N ALA A 220 16.36 -12.97 6.23
CA ALA A 220 16.36 -12.90 4.76
C ALA A 220 17.05 -11.61 4.28
N VAL A 221 16.74 -10.46 4.88
CA VAL A 221 17.36 -9.16 4.54
C VAL A 221 18.87 -9.16 4.85
N ILE A 222 19.27 -9.69 6.00
CA ILE A 222 20.70 -9.82 6.37
C ILE A 222 21.43 -10.67 5.33
N LEU A 223 20.90 -11.83 4.98
CA LEU A 223 21.53 -12.74 4.02
C LEU A 223 21.59 -12.11 2.62
N ALA A 224 20.56 -11.40 2.19
CA ALA A 224 20.56 -10.65 0.92
C ALA A 224 21.62 -9.54 0.91
N ALA A 225 21.75 -8.77 1.99
CA ALA A 225 22.78 -7.73 2.13
C ALA A 225 24.21 -8.32 2.08
N ILE A 226 24.42 -9.46 2.73
CA ILE A 226 25.73 -10.16 2.70
C ILE A 226 26.08 -10.61 1.28
N THR A 227 25.13 -11.22 0.57
CA THR A 227 25.36 -11.69 -0.81
C THR A 227 25.65 -10.52 -1.76
N LEU A 228 24.97 -9.38 -1.57
CA LEU A 228 25.21 -8.17 -2.34
C LEU A 228 26.62 -7.60 -2.09
N VAL A 229 27.00 -7.41 -0.83
CA VAL A 229 28.34 -6.90 -0.47
C VAL A 229 29.44 -7.88 -0.93
N TRP A 230 29.21 -9.20 -0.79
CA TRP A 230 30.12 -10.21 -1.32
C TRP A 230 30.29 -10.08 -2.82
N SER A 231 29.21 -9.86 -3.57
CA SER A 231 29.26 -9.68 -5.02
C SER A 231 30.07 -8.44 -5.43
N TRP A 232 30.03 -7.38 -4.63
CA TRP A 232 30.80 -6.16 -4.87
C TRP A 232 32.29 -6.32 -4.53
N CYS A 233 32.60 -7.08 -3.48
CA CYS A 233 33.99 -7.32 -3.06
C CYS A 233 34.75 -8.31 -3.95
N GLY A 234 34.06 -9.21 -4.65
CA GLY A 234 34.67 -10.16 -5.60
C GLY A 234 35.61 -11.20 -4.97
N GLN A 235 35.68 -11.31 -3.65
CA GLN A 235 36.60 -12.18 -2.90
C GLN A 235 35.83 -13.22 -2.09
N PRO A 236 36.36 -14.46 -1.94
CA PRO A 236 35.78 -15.43 -1.01
C PRO A 236 35.96 -14.95 0.43
N ALA A 237 34.89 -15.06 1.22
CA ALA A 237 34.91 -14.67 2.63
C ALA A 237 35.87 -15.59 3.43
N VAL A 238 36.73 -14.96 4.24
CA VAL A 238 37.58 -15.68 5.20
C VAL A 238 36.71 -16.03 6.42
N SER A 239 36.56 -17.32 6.69
CA SER A 239 35.70 -17.81 7.76
C SER A 239 36.38 -17.79 9.13
N ARG A 240 35.69 -17.21 10.13
CA ARG A 240 36.10 -17.33 11.55
C ARG A 240 34.87 -17.53 12.44
N PRO A 241 34.95 -18.39 13.47
CA PRO A 241 33.86 -18.63 14.39
C PRO A 241 33.62 -17.44 15.32
N ILE A 242 32.34 -17.21 15.65
CA ILE A 242 31.93 -16.20 16.61
C ILE A 242 31.98 -16.78 18.01
N PRO A 243 32.35 -15.97 18.99
CA PRO A 243 32.18 -16.36 20.39
C PRO A 243 30.70 -16.61 20.67
N ARG A 244 30.35 -17.82 21.12
CA ARG A 244 28.96 -18.23 21.41
C ARG A 244 28.20 -17.21 22.25
N ARG A 245 28.83 -16.59 23.24
CA ARG A 245 28.23 -15.62 24.16
C ARG A 245 27.67 -14.38 23.43
N GLN A 246 28.34 -13.89 22.38
CA GLN A 246 27.90 -12.71 21.61
C GLN A 246 26.75 -13.02 20.65
N GLY A 247 26.71 -14.24 20.12
CA GLY A 247 25.57 -14.72 19.32
C GLY A 247 24.27 -14.74 20.12
N TRP A 248 24.33 -15.19 21.39
CA TRP A 248 23.14 -15.21 22.24
C TRP A 248 22.56 -13.83 22.55
N TRP A 249 23.40 -12.81 22.80
CA TRP A 249 22.91 -11.45 23.00
C TRP A 249 22.17 -10.91 21.76
N LEU A 250 22.69 -11.18 20.57
CA LEU A 250 22.02 -10.81 19.33
C LEU A 250 20.64 -11.47 19.21
N VAL A 251 20.59 -12.79 19.43
CA VAL A 251 19.31 -13.53 19.37
C VAL A 251 18.33 -12.99 20.40
N THR A 252 18.78 -12.74 21.64
CA THR A 252 17.92 -12.19 22.70
C THR A 252 17.35 -10.82 22.30
N LEU A 253 18.17 -9.91 21.79
CA LEU A 253 17.71 -8.58 21.37
C LEU A 253 16.74 -8.66 20.17
N LEU A 254 16.99 -9.54 19.20
CA LEU A 254 16.08 -9.77 18.08
C LEU A 254 14.74 -10.35 18.55
N VAL A 255 14.74 -11.26 19.50
CA VAL A 255 13.52 -11.83 20.08
C VAL A 255 12.74 -10.77 20.86
N ILE A 256 13.42 -9.92 21.65
CA ILE A 256 12.78 -8.80 22.37
C ILE A 256 12.16 -7.82 21.37
N ALA A 257 12.92 -7.36 20.36
CA ALA A 257 12.43 -6.45 19.34
C ALA A 257 11.24 -7.04 18.57
N GLY A 258 11.34 -8.31 18.16
CA GLY A 258 10.23 -9.03 17.50
C GLY A 258 9.02 -9.19 18.41
N GLY A 259 9.24 -9.46 19.71
CA GLY A 259 8.18 -9.51 20.72
C GLY A 259 7.44 -8.18 20.87
N CYS A 260 8.16 -7.06 20.97
CA CYS A 260 7.56 -5.72 21.02
C CYS A 260 6.76 -5.39 19.75
N VAL A 261 7.30 -5.70 18.56
CA VAL A 261 6.61 -5.49 17.28
C VAL A 261 5.35 -6.37 17.18
N SER A 262 5.44 -7.61 17.66
CA SER A 262 4.30 -8.54 17.68
C SER A 262 3.20 -8.08 18.65
N ALA A 263 3.57 -7.67 19.87
CA ALA A 263 2.64 -7.14 20.86
C ALA A 263 1.91 -5.91 20.30
N GLN A 264 2.65 -4.97 19.70
CA GLN A 264 2.07 -3.80 19.06
C GLN A 264 1.09 -4.17 17.94
N ALA A 265 1.43 -5.13 17.07
CA ALA A 265 0.54 -5.56 15.98
C ALA A 265 -0.78 -6.15 16.52
N LEU A 266 -0.73 -6.87 17.63
CA LEU A 266 -1.92 -7.44 18.28
C LEU A 266 -2.77 -6.41 19.01
N GLU A 267 -2.14 -5.42 19.66
CA GLU A 267 -2.83 -4.36 20.41
C GLU A 267 -3.46 -3.30 19.50
N SER A 268 -2.76 -2.97 18.40
CA SER A 268 -3.23 -1.98 17.42
C SER A 268 -4.32 -2.51 16.49
N THR A 269 -4.79 -3.75 16.67
CA THR A 269 -5.86 -4.32 15.85
C THR A 269 -7.20 -3.67 16.23
N PRO A 270 -7.86 -2.95 15.30
CA PRO A 270 -9.16 -2.36 15.57
C PRO A 270 -10.17 -3.43 15.96
N GLN A 271 -11.11 -3.08 16.83
CA GLN A 271 -12.30 -3.91 17.02
C GLN A 271 -13.13 -3.83 15.73
N PHE A 272 -13.69 -4.96 15.28
CA PHE A 272 -14.62 -4.98 14.16
C PHE A 272 -15.82 -4.10 14.49
N ALA A 273 -15.81 -2.86 13.97
CA ALA A 273 -16.90 -1.90 14.08
C ALA A 273 -18.02 -2.23 13.08
N ALA A 274 -19.09 -1.45 13.07
CA ALA A 274 -20.10 -1.54 12.03
C ALA A 274 -19.46 -1.28 10.67
N MET A 275 -19.77 -2.11 9.67
CA MET A 275 -19.23 -2.04 8.31
C MET A 275 -20.28 -1.47 7.36
N VAL A 276 -19.95 -0.40 6.65
CA VAL A 276 -20.76 0.16 5.57
C VAL A 276 -20.61 -0.73 4.34
N ALA A 277 -21.70 -1.34 3.88
CA ALA A 277 -21.72 -2.24 2.73
C ALA A 277 -22.14 -1.48 1.47
N ILE A 278 -21.22 -1.37 0.50
CA ILE A 278 -21.40 -0.56 -0.70
C ILE A 278 -21.31 -1.47 -1.93
N SER A 279 -22.38 -1.49 -2.76
CA SER A 279 -22.35 -2.21 -4.03
C SER A 279 -21.63 -1.38 -5.08
N HIS A 280 -20.53 -1.90 -5.63
CA HIS A 280 -19.74 -1.26 -6.68
C HIS A 280 -20.48 -1.30 -8.01
N ARG A 281 -20.77 -0.13 -8.59
CA ARG A 281 -21.49 0.05 -9.87
C ARG A 281 -22.86 -0.62 -9.92
N GLY A 282 -23.45 -0.88 -8.76
CA GLY A 282 -24.76 -1.51 -8.67
C GLY A 282 -24.79 -3.01 -9.03
N VAL A 283 -23.67 -3.72 -9.02
CA VAL A 283 -23.63 -5.15 -9.32
C VAL A 283 -23.39 -6.01 -8.08
N ASP A 284 -23.85 -7.26 -8.14
CA ASP A 284 -23.57 -8.32 -7.16
C ASP A 284 -23.37 -9.64 -7.89
N HIS A 285 -22.25 -10.34 -7.68
CA HIS A 285 -21.88 -11.59 -8.34
C HIS A 285 -21.94 -11.54 -9.89
N GLY A 286 -21.67 -10.37 -10.48
CA GLY A 286 -21.78 -10.18 -11.93
C GLY A 286 -23.21 -10.29 -12.47
N VAL A 287 -24.23 -10.15 -11.63
CA VAL A 287 -25.63 -10.12 -12.06
C VAL A 287 -25.98 -8.74 -12.59
N GLY A 288 -26.37 -8.67 -13.87
CA GLY A 288 -26.68 -7.43 -14.56
C GLY A 288 -25.48 -6.75 -15.22
N VAL A 289 -25.74 -5.63 -15.86
CA VAL A 289 -24.72 -4.75 -16.44
C VAL A 289 -24.44 -3.60 -15.48
N GLN A 290 -23.17 -3.33 -15.22
CA GLN A 290 -22.77 -2.24 -14.34
C GLN A 290 -23.40 -0.90 -14.72
N ASN A 291 -23.70 -0.06 -13.73
CA ASN A 291 -24.17 1.32 -13.97
C ASN A 291 -25.51 1.41 -14.74
N THR A 292 -26.39 0.41 -14.61
CA THR A 292 -27.71 0.39 -15.27
C THR A 292 -28.86 0.37 -14.27
N LEU A 293 -30.09 0.62 -14.76
CA LEU A 293 -31.29 0.54 -13.92
C LEU A 293 -31.62 -0.88 -13.50
N GLY A 294 -31.30 -1.88 -14.33
CA GLY A 294 -31.47 -3.28 -14.01
C GLY A 294 -30.64 -3.69 -12.80
N ALA A 295 -29.33 -3.33 -12.84
CA ALA A 295 -28.41 -3.58 -11.74
C ALA A 295 -28.83 -2.86 -10.45
N LEU A 296 -29.15 -1.55 -10.53
CA LEU A 296 -29.64 -0.77 -9.39
C LEU A 296 -30.86 -1.43 -8.72
N ARG A 297 -31.88 -1.81 -9.50
CA ARG A 297 -33.10 -2.45 -8.96
C ARG A 297 -32.78 -3.78 -8.29
N HIS A 298 -31.86 -4.54 -8.87
CA HIS A 298 -31.46 -5.84 -8.32
C HIS A 298 -30.78 -5.70 -6.96
N VAL A 299 -29.74 -4.85 -6.85
CA VAL A 299 -28.98 -4.73 -5.60
C VAL A 299 -29.74 -3.97 -4.51
N SER A 300 -30.64 -3.05 -4.87
CA SER A 300 -31.47 -2.32 -3.90
C SER A 300 -32.39 -3.25 -3.09
N GLN A 301 -32.76 -4.43 -3.64
CA GLN A 301 -33.52 -5.44 -2.89
C GLN A 301 -32.70 -6.02 -1.71
N GLN A 302 -31.38 -5.98 -1.81
CA GLN A 302 -30.47 -6.44 -0.77
C GLN A 302 -30.16 -5.35 0.29
N ARG A 303 -30.65 -4.12 0.07
CA ARG A 303 -30.51 -2.97 0.97
C ARG A 303 -29.05 -2.70 1.37
N PRO A 304 -28.13 -2.46 0.42
CA PRO A 304 -26.82 -1.93 0.77
C PRO A 304 -26.94 -0.54 1.39
N ASP A 305 -25.95 -0.13 2.16
CA ASP A 305 -25.89 1.23 2.69
C ASP A 305 -25.78 2.27 1.57
N TYR A 306 -25.00 1.93 0.52
CA TYR A 306 -24.89 2.72 -0.71
C TYR A 306 -24.83 1.81 -1.94
N VAL A 307 -25.35 2.32 -3.06
CA VAL A 307 -25.00 1.84 -4.40
C VAL A 307 -24.04 2.85 -5.01
N GLU A 308 -22.82 2.42 -5.25
CA GLU A 308 -21.82 3.24 -5.93
C GLU A 308 -22.08 3.20 -7.43
N MET A 309 -21.83 4.34 -8.11
CA MET A 309 -22.03 4.52 -9.54
C MET A 309 -21.23 5.70 -10.08
N ASP A 310 -20.98 5.69 -11.38
CA ASP A 310 -20.09 6.64 -12.05
C ASP A 310 -20.83 7.58 -13.00
N LEU A 311 -20.38 8.83 -13.10
CA LEU A 311 -20.91 9.85 -14.00
C LEU A 311 -19.86 10.40 -14.95
N HIS A 312 -20.24 10.51 -16.24
CA HIS A 312 -19.52 11.29 -17.24
C HIS A 312 -20.41 12.39 -17.82
N GLU A 313 -19.79 13.53 -18.17
CA GLU A 313 -20.47 14.57 -18.95
C GLU A 313 -20.56 14.15 -20.42
N THR A 314 -21.69 14.43 -21.06
CA THR A 314 -21.93 14.13 -22.48
C THR A 314 -21.61 15.35 -23.37
N ARG A 315 -21.63 15.18 -24.71
CA ARG A 315 -21.40 16.27 -25.67
C ARG A 315 -22.36 17.46 -25.48
N ASP A 316 -23.59 17.19 -25.07
CA ASP A 316 -24.61 18.20 -24.81
C ASP A 316 -24.71 18.61 -23.34
N HIS A 317 -23.59 18.42 -22.59
CA HIS A 317 -23.42 18.84 -21.19
C HIS A 317 -24.46 18.25 -20.23
N GLN A 318 -24.99 17.05 -20.54
CA GLN A 318 -25.81 16.26 -19.65
C GLN A 318 -24.94 15.24 -18.92
N TRP A 319 -25.50 14.52 -17.94
CA TRP A 319 -24.82 13.50 -17.21
C TRP A 319 -25.35 12.11 -17.56
N VAL A 320 -24.45 11.21 -17.96
CA VAL A 320 -24.75 9.80 -18.23
C VAL A 320 -24.10 8.92 -17.16
N VAL A 321 -24.79 7.84 -16.79
CA VAL A 321 -24.27 6.85 -15.83
C VAL A 321 -23.40 5.84 -16.58
N LEU A 322 -22.08 5.90 -16.36
CA LEU A 322 -21.09 5.11 -17.07
C LEU A 322 -19.73 5.21 -16.38
N HIS A 323 -19.02 4.08 -16.25
CA HIS A 323 -17.63 4.08 -15.73
C HIS A 323 -16.58 4.36 -16.80
N ASP A 324 -16.70 3.71 -17.96
CA ASP A 324 -15.64 3.67 -18.96
C ASP A 324 -15.60 4.99 -19.78
N GLU A 325 -14.39 5.50 -20.00
CA GLU A 325 -14.17 6.64 -20.90
C GLU A 325 -14.41 6.29 -22.37
N ASN A 326 -14.46 5.00 -22.74
CA ASN A 326 -14.71 4.51 -24.08
C ASN A 326 -15.72 3.37 -24.07
N LEU A 327 -16.69 3.46 -24.97
CA LEU A 327 -17.82 2.55 -25.10
C LEU A 327 -17.48 1.23 -25.83
N ALA A 328 -16.22 1.04 -26.25
CA ALA A 328 -15.83 -0.11 -27.07
C ALA A 328 -16.11 -1.46 -26.40
N VAL A 329 -15.93 -1.56 -25.08
CA VAL A 329 -16.13 -2.80 -24.33
C VAL A 329 -17.61 -3.05 -24.07
N LEU A 330 -18.30 -2.08 -23.48
CA LEU A 330 -19.70 -2.26 -23.04
C LEU A 330 -20.72 -2.18 -24.20
N ALA A 331 -20.53 -1.28 -25.18
CA ALA A 331 -21.47 -1.05 -26.27
C ALA A 331 -20.92 -1.38 -27.68
N GLN A 332 -19.73 -2.02 -27.75
CA GLN A 332 -19.04 -2.37 -29.00
C GLN A 332 -18.89 -1.16 -29.97
N ARG A 333 -18.79 0.03 -29.41
CA ARG A 333 -18.69 1.30 -30.14
C ARG A 333 -17.47 2.10 -29.70
N ASN A 334 -16.52 2.29 -30.60
CA ASN A 334 -15.35 3.10 -30.31
C ASN A 334 -15.72 4.60 -30.31
N ALA A 335 -16.26 5.08 -29.21
CA ALA A 335 -16.63 6.47 -28.96
C ALA A 335 -16.53 6.77 -27.46
N THR A 336 -16.38 8.05 -27.12
CA THR A 336 -16.41 8.54 -25.73
C THR A 336 -17.76 9.21 -25.42
N PRO A 337 -18.18 9.34 -24.16
CA PRO A 337 -19.38 10.09 -23.78
C PRO A 337 -19.42 11.52 -24.36
N HIS A 338 -18.28 12.21 -24.40
CA HIS A 338 -18.17 13.58 -24.94
C HIS A 338 -18.37 13.71 -26.46
N GLN A 339 -18.32 12.58 -27.17
CA GLN A 339 -18.57 12.57 -28.62
C GLN A 339 -20.07 12.39 -28.97
N LEU A 340 -20.87 11.99 -27.98
CA LEU A 340 -22.28 11.65 -28.17
C LEU A 340 -23.19 12.51 -27.29
N THR A 341 -24.40 12.84 -27.80
CA THR A 341 -25.44 13.43 -26.95
C THR A 341 -26.02 12.37 -26.01
N LEU A 342 -26.64 12.81 -24.92
CA LEU A 342 -27.32 11.92 -23.98
C LEU A 342 -28.35 11.03 -24.71
N ALA A 343 -29.16 11.62 -25.60
CA ALA A 343 -30.14 10.89 -26.41
C ALA A 343 -29.53 9.82 -27.33
N GLN A 344 -28.29 10.04 -27.80
CA GLN A 344 -27.55 9.02 -28.57
C GLN A 344 -27.02 7.91 -27.68
N LEU A 345 -26.56 8.26 -26.48
CA LEU A 345 -26.05 7.28 -25.48
C LEU A 345 -27.18 6.37 -24.96
N GLU A 346 -28.35 6.92 -24.63
CA GLU A 346 -29.49 6.13 -24.10
C GLU A 346 -30.06 5.11 -25.12
N ARG A 347 -29.76 5.29 -26.42
CA ARG A 347 -30.11 4.30 -27.47
C ARG A 347 -29.15 3.11 -27.54
N LEU A 348 -28.01 3.19 -26.89
CA LEU A 348 -27.03 2.12 -26.94
C LEU A 348 -27.40 1.00 -25.98
N THR A 349 -27.39 -0.21 -26.50
CA THR A 349 -27.42 -1.41 -25.68
C THR A 349 -26.02 -1.71 -25.17
N VAL A 350 -25.90 -1.97 -23.88
CA VAL A 350 -24.66 -2.35 -23.21
C VAL A 350 -24.73 -3.80 -22.79
N HIS A 351 -23.59 -4.48 -22.85
CA HIS A 351 -23.47 -5.92 -22.58
C HIS A 351 -22.35 -6.19 -21.59
N GLU A 352 -22.64 -7.01 -20.57
CA GLU A 352 -21.66 -7.46 -19.60
C GLU A 352 -22.14 -8.75 -18.93
N ASN A 353 -21.24 -9.68 -18.65
CA ASN A 353 -21.51 -10.93 -17.92
C ASN A 353 -22.68 -11.76 -18.49
N GLY A 354 -22.96 -11.67 -19.77
CA GLY A 354 -24.10 -12.34 -20.42
C GLY A 354 -25.44 -11.63 -20.29
N TYR A 355 -25.47 -10.47 -19.63
CA TYR A 355 -26.65 -9.58 -19.53
C TYR A 355 -26.56 -8.44 -20.56
N HIS A 356 -27.69 -7.81 -20.79
CA HIS A 356 -27.79 -6.57 -21.58
C HIS A 356 -28.75 -5.59 -20.92
N ASP A 357 -28.51 -4.30 -21.11
CA ASP A 357 -29.35 -3.19 -20.64
C ASP A 357 -29.05 -1.96 -21.50
N HIS A 358 -29.56 -0.81 -21.13
CA HIS A 358 -29.30 0.46 -21.79
C HIS A 358 -28.53 1.43 -20.88
N LEU A 359 -27.73 2.31 -21.49
CA LEU A 359 -27.21 3.47 -20.80
C LEU A 359 -28.37 4.38 -20.37
N VAL A 360 -28.19 5.07 -19.27
CA VAL A 360 -29.26 5.86 -18.66
C VAL A 360 -28.75 7.24 -18.25
N SER A 361 -29.61 8.26 -18.38
CA SER A 361 -29.34 9.58 -17.81
C SER A 361 -29.24 9.56 -16.29
N TRP A 362 -28.35 10.38 -15.76
CA TRP A 362 -28.26 10.59 -14.33
C TRP A 362 -29.61 10.93 -13.69
N SER A 363 -30.39 11.83 -14.31
CA SER A 363 -31.68 12.23 -13.79
C SER A 363 -32.66 11.07 -13.65
N THR A 364 -32.63 10.09 -14.56
CA THR A 364 -33.49 8.90 -14.51
C THR A 364 -32.97 7.90 -13.46
N TYR A 365 -31.66 7.73 -13.37
CA TYR A 365 -31.03 6.87 -12.37
C TYR A 365 -31.34 7.38 -10.95
N LEU A 366 -31.13 8.67 -10.68
CA LEU A 366 -31.39 9.30 -9.38
C LEU A 366 -32.89 9.17 -9.00
N ARG A 367 -33.82 9.49 -9.91
CA ARG A 367 -35.26 9.29 -9.64
C ARG A 367 -35.61 7.85 -9.31
N THR A 368 -34.92 6.90 -9.92
CA THR A 368 -35.16 5.48 -9.63
C THR A 368 -34.61 5.10 -8.27
N ALA A 369 -33.40 5.55 -7.91
CA ALA A 369 -32.82 5.34 -6.59
C ALA A 369 -33.70 5.93 -5.47
N GLU A 370 -34.20 7.16 -5.65
CA GLU A 370 -35.13 7.80 -4.70
C GLU A 370 -36.40 6.98 -4.48
N ARG A 371 -37.02 6.49 -5.57
CA ARG A 371 -38.22 5.60 -5.46
C ARG A 371 -37.93 4.30 -4.73
N LEU A 372 -36.69 3.80 -4.82
CA LEU A 372 -36.25 2.61 -4.12
C LEU A 372 -35.75 2.91 -2.69
N HIS A 373 -35.72 4.18 -2.28
CA HIS A 373 -35.12 4.66 -1.02
C HIS A 373 -33.67 4.16 -0.87
N GLN A 374 -32.92 4.15 -1.98
CA GLN A 374 -31.55 3.66 -2.05
C GLN A 374 -30.57 4.83 -2.10
N PRO A 375 -29.77 5.07 -1.03
CA PRO A 375 -28.70 6.04 -1.08
C PRO A 375 -27.64 5.69 -2.13
N LEU A 376 -27.10 6.70 -2.78
CA LEU A 376 -26.09 6.56 -3.82
C LEU A 376 -24.73 7.08 -3.34
N LEU A 377 -23.66 6.43 -3.76
CA LEU A 377 -22.30 6.94 -3.73
C LEU A 377 -21.89 7.29 -5.16
N VAL A 378 -21.90 8.57 -5.49
CA VAL A 378 -21.74 9.06 -6.86
C VAL A 378 -20.29 9.38 -7.15
N GLU A 379 -19.63 8.66 -8.07
CA GLU A 379 -18.31 9.06 -8.55
C GLU A 379 -18.44 10.03 -9.73
N ILE A 380 -17.95 11.25 -9.57
CA ILE A 380 -17.81 12.20 -10.69
C ILE A 380 -16.46 11.95 -11.36
N LYS A 381 -16.50 11.39 -12.56
CA LYS A 381 -15.34 11.24 -13.44
C LYS A 381 -15.04 12.57 -14.13
N THR A 382 -13.76 12.89 -14.27
CA THR A 382 -13.33 14.08 -15.01
C THR A 382 -12.41 13.73 -16.16
N THR A 383 -12.57 14.47 -17.23
CA THR A 383 -11.74 14.40 -18.43
C THR A 383 -11.36 15.81 -18.88
N PRO A 384 -10.32 16.00 -19.71
CA PRO A 384 -9.98 17.30 -20.26
C PRO A 384 -11.09 17.92 -21.16
N GLN A 385 -12.08 17.13 -21.57
CA GLN A 385 -13.19 17.55 -22.44
C GLN A 385 -14.40 18.08 -21.66
N ASP A 386 -14.41 17.95 -20.33
CA ASP A 386 -15.53 18.43 -19.53
C ASP A 386 -15.70 19.94 -19.64
N SER A 387 -16.95 20.38 -19.67
CA SER A 387 -17.27 21.78 -19.79
C SER A 387 -16.90 22.58 -18.55
N ALA A 388 -16.51 23.83 -18.75
CA ALA A 388 -16.20 24.71 -17.63
C ALA A 388 -17.39 24.84 -16.67
N GLY A 389 -17.14 24.59 -15.38
CA GLY A 389 -18.16 24.68 -14.33
C GLY A 389 -19.13 23.49 -14.24
N ALA A 390 -18.89 22.37 -14.96
CA ALA A 390 -19.73 21.16 -14.89
C ALA A 390 -20.03 20.72 -13.45
N VAL A 391 -18.99 20.62 -12.61
CA VAL A 391 -19.11 20.23 -11.20
C VAL A 391 -19.95 21.25 -10.40
N ARG A 392 -19.78 22.55 -10.65
CA ARG A 392 -20.59 23.59 -10.00
C ARG A 392 -22.06 23.50 -10.38
N ARG A 393 -22.36 23.27 -11.67
CA ARG A 393 -23.74 23.03 -12.13
C ARG A 393 -24.33 21.80 -11.47
N PHE A 394 -23.57 20.69 -11.39
CA PHE A 394 -23.97 19.48 -10.69
C PHE A 394 -24.31 19.76 -9.21
N ALA A 395 -23.44 20.47 -8.51
CA ALA A 395 -23.63 20.80 -7.09
C ALA A 395 -24.90 21.62 -6.85
N HIS A 396 -25.13 22.67 -7.68
CA HIS A 396 -26.33 23.48 -7.58
C HIS A 396 -27.62 22.72 -7.89
N GLN A 397 -27.58 21.84 -8.89
CA GLN A 397 -28.76 21.12 -9.35
C GLN A 397 -29.13 19.94 -8.47
N TYR A 398 -28.12 19.22 -7.93
CA TYR A 398 -28.33 17.94 -7.27
C TYR A 398 -27.88 17.90 -5.79
N GLY A 399 -27.00 18.81 -5.34
CA GLY A 399 -26.37 18.73 -4.03
C GLY A 399 -27.36 18.68 -2.86
N ALA A 400 -28.39 19.55 -2.86
CA ALA A 400 -29.43 19.55 -1.81
C ALA A 400 -30.28 18.27 -1.84
N ARG A 401 -30.52 17.71 -3.03
CA ARG A 401 -31.31 16.51 -3.25
C ARG A 401 -30.55 15.26 -2.75
N LEU A 402 -29.28 15.12 -3.15
CA LEU A 402 -28.41 14.04 -2.67
C LEU A 402 -28.25 14.03 -1.16
N ARG A 403 -28.04 15.22 -0.56
CA ARG A 403 -27.97 15.34 0.91
C ARG A 403 -29.24 14.86 1.59
N ARG A 404 -30.41 15.28 1.09
CA ARG A 404 -31.70 14.88 1.66
C ARG A 404 -31.92 13.37 1.63
N ASP A 405 -31.45 12.72 0.56
CA ASP A 405 -31.62 11.29 0.35
C ASP A 405 -30.49 10.45 1.01
N GLY A 406 -29.58 11.10 1.77
CA GLY A 406 -28.47 10.43 2.45
C GLY A 406 -27.37 9.96 1.50
N SER A 407 -27.37 10.42 0.23
CA SER A 407 -26.36 10.09 -0.76
C SER A 407 -25.08 10.89 -0.58
N ALA A 408 -23.96 10.34 -1.04
CA ALA A 408 -22.64 10.94 -0.99
C ALA A 408 -22.02 11.05 -2.39
N VAL A 409 -21.01 11.90 -2.54
CA VAL A 409 -20.26 12.05 -3.79
C VAL A 409 -18.79 11.84 -3.52
N HIS A 410 -18.05 11.20 -4.43
CA HIS A 410 -16.61 11.14 -4.37
C HIS A 410 -15.96 11.30 -5.75
N SER A 411 -14.68 11.60 -5.79
CA SER A 411 -13.94 11.71 -7.05
C SER A 411 -12.45 11.42 -6.83
N LEU A 412 -11.80 10.94 -7.89
CA LEU A 412 -10.35 10.88 -8.01
C LEU A 412 -9.73 12.26 -8.18
N ASP A 413 -10.51 13.22 -8.72
CA ASP A 413 -10.04 14.56 -8.97
C ASP A 413 -10.25 15.46 -7.74
N TYR A 414 -9.15 15.86 -7.11
CA TYR A 414 -9.17 16.78 -5.97
C TYR A 414 -9.93 18.08 -6.25
N ARG A 415 -9.88 18.60 -7.49
CA ARG A 415 -10.57 19.84 -7.88
C ARG A 415 -12.08 19.68 -7.76
N VAL A 416 -12.62 18.48 -8.07
CA VAL A 416 -14.04 18.14 -7.87
C VAL A 416 -14.38 18.19 -6.38
N VAL A 417 -13.57 17.55 -5.54
CA VAL A 417 -13.77 17.53 -4.09
C VAL A 417 -13.77 18.95 -3.53
N ALA A 418 -12.75 19.75 -3.85
CA ALA A 418 -12.63 21.14 -3.39
C ALA A 418 -13.81 21.99 -3.85
N GLN A 419 -14.23 21.87 -5.12
CA GLN A 419 -15.33 22.64 -5.69
C GLN A 419 -16.68 22.24 -5.08
N LEU A 420 -16.93 20.94 -4.85
CA LEU A 420 -18.15 20.47 -4.17
C LEU A 420 -18.20 20.98 -2.73
N LYS A 421 -17.11 20.93 -1.99
CA LYS A 421 -17.04 21.44 -0.60
C LYS A 421 -17.28 22.96 -0.53
N GLN A 422 -16.87 23.72 -1.55
CA GLN A 422 -17.15 25.15 -1.65
C GLN A 422 -18.61 25.46 -2.04
N THR A 423 -19.16 24.70 -2.98
CA THR A 423 -20.49 24.98 -3.56
C THR A 423 -21.63 24.35 -2.79
N ALA A 424 -21.42 23.18 -2.20
CA ALA A 424 -22.39 22.41 -1.43
C ALA A 424 -21.75 21.87 -0.12
N PRO A 425 -21.37 22.72 0.83
CA PRO A 425 -20.55 22.35 2.00
C PRO A 425 -21.21 21.31 2.93
N GLN A 426 -22.53 21.16 2.84
CA GLN A 426 -23.28 20.17 3.64
C GLN A 426 -23.42 18.80 2.96
N LEU A 427 -23.01 18.67 1.69
CA LEU A 427 -22.98 17.40 0.99
C LEU A 427 -21.78 16.58 1.50
N GLN A 428 -21.98 15.31 1.73
CA GLN A 428 -20.87 14.40 2.04
C GLN A 428 -20.03 14.17 0.78
N VAL A 429 -18.75 14.58 0.84
CA VAL A 429 -17.83 14.52 -0.30
C VAL A 429 -16.57 13.77 0.10
N GLY A 430 -16.30 12.69 -0.61
CA GLY A 430 -15.12 11.85 -0.42
C GLY A 430 -14.03 12.05 -1.45
N TYR A 431 -12.83 11.63 -1.11
CA TYR A 431 -11.68 11.60 -2.01
C TYR A 431 -11.24 10.16 -2.29
N ILE A 432 -11.16 9.80 -3.59
CA ILE A 432 -10.70 8.47 -4.02
C ILE A 432 -9.18 8.52 -4.18
N THR A 433 -8.48 7.62 -3.50
CA THR A 433 -7.02 7.52 -3.58
C THR A 433 -6.60 6.21 -4.23
N PRO A 434 -6.19 6.21 -5.51
CA PRO A 434 -5.70 5.00 -6.19
C PRO A 434 -4.32 4.58 -5.68
N PHE A 435 -3.54 5.55 -5.21
CA PHE A 435 -2.27 5.35 -4.52
C PHE A 435 -2.31 6.14 -3.22
N ASN A 436 -2.04 5.48 -2.11
CA ASN A 436 -2.16 6.10 -0.79
C ASN A 436 -0.94 6.99 -0.47
N TRP A 437 -0.66 7.97 -1.32
CA TRP A 437 0.44 8.94 -1.17
C TRP A 437 -0.03 10.30 -0.65
N VAL A 438 -1.34 10.42 -0.36
CA VAL A 438 -1.94 11.65 0.16
C VAL A 438 -2.18 11.50 1.62
N ALA A 439 -1.65 12.43 2.42
CA ALA A 439 -2.06 12.51 3.82
C ALA A 439 -3.54 12.91 3.90
N PRO A 440 -4.41 12.14 4.55
CA PRO A 440 -5.82 12.49 4.66
C PRO A 440 -6.07 13.91 5.15
N ALA A 441 -5.31 14.39 6.13
CA ALA A 441 -5.44 15.76 6.67
C ALA A 441 -5.17 16.88 5.64
N SER A 442 -4.57 16.58 4.46
CA SER A 442 -4.28 17.58 3.43
C SER A 442 -5.42 17.82 2.44
N VAL A 443 -6.50 17.03 2.51
CA VAL A 443 -7.66 17.12 1.61
C VAL A 443 -8.92 17.36 2.45
N PRO A 444 -9.75 18.36 2.13
CA PRO A 444 -10.98 18.66 2.87
C PRO A 444 -12.12 17.69 2.49
N ALA A 445 -11.89 16.38 2.61
CA ALA A 445 -12.87 15.36 2.33
C ALA A 445 -13.55 14.88 3.64
N ASP A 446 -14.83 14.52 3.54
CA ASP A 446 -15.61 14.00 4.67
C ASP A 446 -15.35 12.49 4.88
N PHE A 447 -14.83 11.78 3.86
CA PHE A 447 -14.41 10.39 3.91
C PHE A 447 -13.37 10.10 2.81
N TYR A 448 -12.67 8.96 2.92
CA TYR A 448 -11.66 8.54 1.94
C TYR A 448 -12.00 7.17 1.38
N SER A 449 -11.82 6.99 0.05
CA SER A 449 -11.97 5.72 -0.64
C SER A 449 -10.60 5.20 -1.09
N PHE A 450 -10.06 4.22 -0.37
CA PHE A 450 -8.71 3.68 -0.56
C PHE A 450 -8.71 2.43 -1.45
N GLN A 451 -7.69 2.30 -2.29
CA GLN A 451 -7.49 1.07 -3.05
C GLN A 451 -6.94 -0.04 -2.14
N ARG A 452 -7.59 -1.24 -2.14
CA ARG A 452 -7.22 -2.37 -1.28
C ARG A 452 -5.78 -2.88 -1.42
N ILE A 453 -5.15 -2.65 -2.60
CA ILE A 453 -3.78 -3.12 -2.87
C ILE A 453 -2.75 -2.26 -2.16
N SER A 454 -3.01 -0.97 -2.05
CA SER A 454 -2.08 0.04 -1.50
C SER A 454 -2.47 0.55 -0.11
N VAL A 455 -3.66 0.18 0.41
CA VAL A 455 -4.10 0.63 1.74
C VAL A 455 -3.30 -0.05 2.85
N SER A 456 -2.92 0.75 3.83
CA SER A 456 -2.29 0.27 5.07
C SER A 456 -3.05 0.78 6.28
N GLN A 457 -2.83 0.12 7.42
CA GLN A 457 -3.44 0.55 8.70
C GLN A 457 -3.15 2.01 9.01
N GLN A 458 -1.97 2.53 8.63
CA GLN A 458 -1.59 3.92 8.90
C GLN A 458 -2.43 4.92 8.11
N PHE A 459 -2.81 4.60 6.86
CA PHE A 459 -3.70 5.46 6.08
C PHE A 459 -5.10 5.52 6.69
N ILE A 460 -5.61 4.36 7.12
CA ILE A 460 -6.91 4.29 7.80
C ILE A 460 -6.87 5.08 9.11
N LEU A 461 -5.84 4.87 9.94
CA LEU A 461 -5.66 5.63 11.18
C LEU A 461 -5.49 7.13 10.93
N ALA A 462 -4.78 7.54 9.86
CA ALA A 462 -4.65 8.94 9.50
C ALA A 462 -5.97 9.56 9.05
N ALA A 463 -6.83 8.80 8.35
CA ALA A 463 -8.19 9.24 8.02
C ALA A 463 -9.03 9.42 9.28
N HIS A 464 -9.00 8.45 10.21
CA HIS A 464 -9.70 8.55 11.48
C HIS A 464 -9.20 9.72 12.35
N GLN A 465 -7.90 9.98 12.37
CA GLN A 465 -7.33 11.15 13.06
C GLN A 465 -7.78 12.48 12.43
N ALA A 466 -8.05 12.48 11.12
CA ALA A 466 -8.66 13.62 10.44
C ALA A 466 -10.19 13.69 10.64
N GLY A 467 -10.79 12.78 11.42
CA GLY A 467 -12.22 12.71 11.67
C GLY A 467 -13.05 12.12 10.51
N ALA A 468 -12.41 11.44 9.56
CA ALA A 468 -13.04 10.95 8.35
C ALA A 468 -13.05 9.40 8.29
N PRO A 469 -14.19 8.78 7.93
CA PRO A 469 -14.25 7.34 7.65
C PRO A 469 -13.34 6.93 6.48
N ALA A 470 -12.87 5.69 6.54
CA ALA A 470 -12.04 5.04 5.54
C ALA A 470 -12.81 3.90 4.86
N TRP A 471 -13.18 4.07 3.61
CA TRP A 471 -13.78 3.02 2.78
C TRP A 471 -12.75 2.41 1.85
N VAL A 472 -12.90 1.12 1.51
CA VAL A 472 -11.92 0.40 0.69
C VAL A 472 -12.58 -0.22 -0.54
N TRP A 473 -11.97 -0.06 -1.72
CA TRP A 473 -12.41 -0.63 -3.00
C TRP A 473 -11.30 -1.49 -3.62
N THR A 474 -11.53 -2.61 -4.26
CA THR A 474 -12.70 -3.50 -4.24
C THR A 474 -12.29 -4.84 -3.64
N PRO A 475 -12.59 -5.15 -2.38
CA PRO A 475 -12.40 -6.47 -1.82
C PRO A 475 -13.57 -7.38 -2.24
N ASP A 476 -13.31 -8.40 -3.07
CA ASP A 476 -14.35 -9.29 -3.62
C ASP A 476 -14.30 -10.71 -3.06
N SER A 477 -13.26 -11.07 -2.30
CA SER A 477 -13.19 -12.36 -1.61
C SER A 477 -13.41 -12.21 -0.10
N PRO A 478 -13.96 -13.23 0.61
CA PRO A 478 -14.13 -13.18 2.05
C PRO A 478 -12.83 -12.86 2.80
N ALA A 479 -11.72 -13.42 2.34
CA ALA A 479 -10.41 -13.17 2.93
C ALA A 479 -9.99 -11.69 2.77
N ALA A 480 -10.21 -11.09 1.58
CA ALA A 480 -9.92 -9.68 1.37
C ALA A 480 -10.83 -8.78 2.22
N MET A 481 -12.12 -9.08 2.31
CA MET A 481 -13.09 -8.35 3.15
C MET A 481 -12.68 -8.37 4.62
N ILE A 482 -12.44 -9.55 5.19
CA ILE A 482 -12.01 -9.69 6.58
C ILE A 482 -10.66 -8.97 6.81
N ARG A 483 -9.75 -9.03 5.85
CA ARG A 483 -8.45 -8.35 5.94
C ARG A 483 -8.58 -6.83 5.98
N MET A 484 -9.42 -6.24 5.13
CA MET A 484 -9.66 -4.78 5.13
C MET A 484 -10.35 -4.35 6.43
N TRP A 485 -11.33 -5.11 6.87
CA TRP A 485 -11.98 -4.88 8.17
C TRP A 485 -10.98 -4.95 9.35
N ALA A 486 -10.08 -5.95 9.34
CA ALA A 486 -9.01 -6.07 10.34
C ALA A 486 -7.97 -4.94 10.28
N LEU A 487 -7.84 -4.22 9.16
CA LEU A 487 -7.05 -2.99 9.05
C LEU A 487 -7.76 -1.78 9.68
N GLY A 488 -9.07 -1.88 9.92
CA GLY A 488 -9.90 -0.80 10.48
C GLY A 488 -10.74 -0.06 9.45
N ALA A 489 -10.98 -0.63 8.26
CA ALA A 489 -11.88 -0.05 7.28
C ALA A 489 -13.30 0.08 7.85
N ASP A 490 -13.94 1.23 7.62
CA ASP A 490 -15.32 1.52 8.06
C ASP A 490 -16.36 1.10 7.03
N GLY A 491 -15.94 0.91 5.77
CA GLY A 491 -16.80 0.47 4.68
C GLY A 491 -16.04 -0.21 3.56
N GLU A 492 -16.75 -1.03 2.80
CA GLU A 492 -16.20 -1.75 1.65
C GLU A 492 -17.09 -1.59 0.41
N ILE A 493 -16.46 -1.15 -0.69
CA ILE A 493 -17.06 -1.02 -2.02
C ILE A 493 -16.68 -2.30 -2.78
N THR A 494 -17.66 -3.16 -3.07
CA THR A 494 -17.43 -4.52 -3.58
C THR A 494 -18.35 -4.90 -4.73
N ASN A 495 -17.86 -5.75 -5.64
CA ASN A 495 -18.67 -6.42 -6.66
C ASN A 495 -19.44 -7.64 -6.12
N GLU A 496 -19.29 -7.94 -4.84
CA GLU A 496 -19.77 -9.15 -4.18
C GLU A 496 -20.57 -8.78 -2.91
N LEU A 497 -21.60 -7.93 -3.08
CA LEU A 497 -22.37 -7.35 -1.99
C LEU A 497 -22.96 -8.41 -1.04
N SER A 498 -23.63 -9.42 -1.58
CA SER A 498 -24.24 -10.47 -0.77
C SER A 498 -23.20 -11.30 0.01
N ARG A 499 -21.98 -11.40 -0.53
CA ARG A 499 -20.84 -12.01 0.16
C ARG A 499 -20.37 -11.14 1.32
N LEU A 500 -20.19 -9.83 1.10
CA LEU A 500 -19.83 -8.89 2.15
C LEU A 500 -20.84 -8.89 3.28
N GLN A 501 -22.13 -8.80 2.96
CA GLN A 501 -23.20 -8.84 3.96
C GLN A 501 -23.22 -10.16 4.77
N ARG A 502 -22.87 -11.30 4.17
CA ARG A 502 -22.68 -12.56 4.92
C ARG A 502 -21.50 -12.48 5.88
N VAL A 503 -20.35 -11.96 5.42
CA VAL A 503 -19.17 -11.79 6.27
C VAL A 503 -19.49 -10.88 7.45
N VAL A 504 -20.17 -9.76 7.21
CA VAL A 504 -20.57 -8.82 8.26
C VAL A 504 -21.56 -9.45 9.26
N ARG A 505 -22.55 -10.20 8.77
CA ARG A 505 -23.53 -10.88 9.65
C ARG A 505 -22.91 -11.97 10.51
N GLN A 506 -21.92 -12.68 10.00
CA GLN A 506 -21.22 -13.72 10.76
C GLN A 506 -20.40 -13.13 11.92
N ARG A 507 -20.19 -11.80 11.93
CA ARG A 507 -19.37 -11.08 12.92
C ARG A 507 -18.14 -11.90 13.25
N PRO A 508 -17.21 -12.07 12.31
CA PRO A 508 -16.03 -12.86 12.58
C PRO A 508 -15.41 -12.29 13.86
N GLY A 509 -15.18 -13.13 14.86
CA GLY A 509 -14.41 -12.76 16.03
C GLY A 509 -13.06 -12.20 15.62
N LYS A 510 -12.19 -11.83 16.54
CA LYS A 510 -10.84 -11.38 16.15
C LYS A 510 -10.20 -12.46 15.27
N ASN A 511 -10.13 -12.21 13.97
CA ASN A 511 -9.47 -13.10 13.01
C ASN A 511 -7.97 -12.82 13.04
N TRP A 512 -7.27 -13.53 13.88
CA TRP A 512 -5.83 -13.36 14.08
C TRP A 512 -5.04 -13.64 12.80
N TRP A 513 -5.52 -14.57 11.94
CA TRP A 513 -4.91 -14.81 10.65
C TRP A 513 -4.85 -13.55 9.77
N ALA A 514 -5.89 -12.71 9.81
CA ALA A 514 -5.92 -11.46 9.05
C ALA A 514 -4.92 -10.43 9.60
N VAL A 515 -4.73 -10.40 10.94
CA VAL A 515 -3.71 -9.58 11.59
C VAL A 515 -2.31 -10.04 11.15
N VAL A 516 -2.06 -11.36 11.16
CA VAL A 516 -0.79 -11.94 10.73
C VAL A 516 -0.54 -11.65 9.25
N GLN A 517 -1.54 -11.79 8.38
CA GLN A 517 -1.42 -11.49 6.96
C GLN A 517 -1.15 -10.01 6.71
N ASN A 518 -1.85 -9.10 7.38
CA ASN A 518 -1.59 -7.67 7.29
C ASN A 518 -0.17 -7.32 7.75
N PHE A 519 0.35 -8.04 8.75
CA PHE A 519 1.72 -7.90 9.18
C PHE A 519 2.72 -8.33 8.10
N VAL A 520 2.51 -9.48 7.42
CA VAL A 520 3.33 -9.91 6.28
C VAL A 520 3.41 -8.83 5.21
N PHE A 521 2.25 -8.29 4.79
CA PHE A 521 2.21 -7.20 3.82
C PHE A 521 2.87 -5.90 4.32
N SER A 522 2.97 -5.69 5.62
CA SER A 522 3.64 -4.53 6.21
C SER A 522 5.17 -4.68 6.28
N CYS A 523 5.70 -5.87 6.08
CA CYS A 523 7.14 -6.13 5.99
C CYS A 523 7.69 -5.91 4.58
N VAL A 524 6.83 -6.00 3.57
CA VAL A 524 7.14 -5.83 2.15
C VAL A 524 6.58 -4.50 1.67
#